data_08cb99d29e48aa1cb21df85228fb47e3
#
_entry.id   08cb99d29e48aa1cb21df85228fb47e3
#
_cell.length_a   1.000
_cell.length_b   1.000
_cell.length_c   1.000
_cell.angle_alpha   90.00
_cell.angle_beta   90.00
_cell.angle_gamma   90.00
#
_symmetry.space_group_name_H-M   'P 1'
#
loop_
_entity.id
_entity.type
_entity.pdbx_description
1 polymer ?
#
loop_
_entity_poly.entity_id
_entity_poly.type
_entity_poly.pdbx_seq_one_letter_code
_entity_poly.pdbx_strand_id
1 'polypeptide(L)'
;MASTSSAADSSAGSCLFLDFLITVAREDRQRMLQKPSCCFFIYRMLPPIAQQITIQLIWKGNFPKADDVELTRSIESQVKLLEDLGLVHRDAQDKLDIDPDYKRSYMYAAMLGSAQISSLVLETNEEKRRGRDVNSKASERWDCILRYLALPSEENTQAVSETTRNLFKKANFTSGESRIEITTTGFQFLLLSPVKQMWTYVIEYLKLEIGQKQDIVEVIEPLIQIVLLANRVQVTGFKAEKECYQIDANWSQCQQELLNHLRELGVIFIRKRKDGVFFLTKLLTHLATNETVDDSSVEKVSNGKIIVETNFRVYAYTSSLLQLAIIALFTEMTYRFQDMCVGMITRESVRGALQHGITAAQIISFLRANAHEQCISTSGTVNCLPITVADQIRLWEDERRRMDLKDSYMYSHFESEEEYFGVRDFAQEKKILLWADNRQKLVVVNEEGHEQVRQWYKETKGGGTAGGASSSQ
;
A
#
# COMPACT_ATOMS: atom_id res chain seq x y z
N MET A 1 -12.01 -6.43 21.53
CA MET A 1 -11.80 -6.55 20.07
C MET A 1 -10.32 -6.45 19.83
N ALA A 2 -9.66 -7.57 19.89
CA ALA A 2 -8.22 -7.71 19.76
C ALA A 2 -7.94 -8.55 18.52
N SER A 3 -6.76 -8.38 17.97
CA SER A 3 -6.13 -9.15 16.90
C SER A 3 -6.26 -8.63 15.47
N THR A 4 -5.49 -7.59 15.16
CA THR A 4 -5.06 -7.29 13.79
C THR A 4 -3.63 -6.73 13.76
N SER A 5 -2.69 -7.38 14.46
CA SER A 5 -1.29 -6.92 14.50
C SER A 5 -0.26 -7.99 14.12
N SER A 6 -0.64 -9.05 13.41
CA SER A 6 0.32 -10.09 12.97
C SER A 6 0.34 -10.37 11.46
N ALA A 7 -0.22 -9.47 10.62
CA ALA A 7 -0.27 -9.66 9.17
C ALA A 7 0.77 -8.83 8.39
N ALA A 8 1.73 -8.18 9.06
CA ALA A 8 2.64 -7.24 8.41
C ALA A 8 3.98 -7.82 7.91
N ASP A 9 4.28 -9.10 8.17
CA ASP A 9 5.63 -9.64 7.90
C ASP A 9 5.71 -10.76 6.84
N SER A 10 4.64 -11.04 6.10
CA SER A 10 4.66 -12.12 5.08
C SER A 10 4.31 -11.71 3.65
N SER A 11 4.25 -10.42 3.32
CA SER A 11 3.92 -9.96 1.96
C SER A 11 5.12 -9.43 1.18
N ALA A 12 6.27 -10.09 1.26
CA ALA A 12 7.35 -9.85 0.31
C ALA A 12 6.91 -10.38 -1.07
N GLY A 13 6.28 -9.52 -1.89
CA GLY A 13 5.99 -9.78 -3.30
C GLY A 13 4.52 -9.86 -3.74
N SER A 14 3.55 -9.45 -2.93
CA SER A 14 2.16 -9.35 -3.39
C SER A 14 1.93 -8.05 -4.17
N CYS A 15 1.22 -8.16 -5.30
CA CYS A 15 0.83 -7.01 -6.11
C CYS A 15 -0.48 -6.44 -5.54
N LEU A 16 -0.50 -5.16 -5.19
CA LEU A 16 -1.68 -4.48 -4.64
C LEU A 16 -2.95 -4.70 -5.48
N PHE A 17 -2.82 -4.74 -6.80
CA PHE A 17 -3.95 -5.00 -7.69
C PHE A 17 -4.48 -6.43 -7.57
N LEU A 18 -3.62 -7.43 -7.43
CA LEU A 18 -4.05 -8.83 -7.26
C LEU A 18 -4.72 -9.02 -5.90
N ASP A 19 -4.18 -8.42 -4.84
CA ASP A 19 -4.78 -8.44 -3.51
C ASP A 19 -6.18 -7.80 -3.52
N PHE A 20 -6.33 -6.68 -4.25
CA PHE A 20 -7.64 -6.08 -4.46
C PHE A 20 -8.60 -7.02 -5.21
N LEU A 21 -8.15 -7.69 -6.28
CA LEU A 21 -9.00 -8.61 -7.04
C LEU A 21 -9.53 -9.78 -6.19
N ILE A 22 -8.76 -10.26 -5.22
CA ILE A 22 -9.20 -11.30 -4.28
C ILE A 22 -10.39 -10.81 -3.46
N THR A 23 -10.46 -9.52 -3.13
CA THR A 23 -11.58 -8.92 -2.37
C THR A 23 -12.85 -8.70 -3.19
N VAL A 24 -12.76 -8.70 -4.52
CA VAL A 24 -13.91 -8.53 -5.44
C VAL A 24 -14.81 -9.79 -5.42
N ALA A 25 -16.11 -9.61 -5.58
CA ALA A 25 -17.07 -10.70 -5.60
C ALA A 25 -16.72 -11.75 -6.68
N ARG A 26 -16.93 -13.02 -6.37
CA ARG A 26 -16.58 -14.13 -7.27
C ARG A 26 -17.25 -14.03 -8.65
N GLU A 27 -18.51 -13.59 -8.68
CA GLU A 27 -19.29 -13.41 -9.91
C GLU A 27 -18.65 -12.37 -10.83
N ASP A 28 -18.25 -11.22 -10.28
CA ASP A 28 -17.60 -10.16 -11.04
C ASP A 28 -16.22 -10.59 -11.54
N ARG A 29 -15.46 -11.33 -10.69
CA ARG A 29 -14.18 -11.92 -11.13
C ARG A 29 -14.37 -12.87 -12.31
N GLN A 30 -15.38 -13.75 -12.29
CA GLN A 30 -15.67 -14.65 -13.42
C GLN A 30 -16.03 -13.86 -14.68
N ARG A 31 -16.81 -12.78 -14.56
CA ARG A 31 -17.10 -11.89 -15.70
C ARG A 31 -15.84 -11.24 -16.26
N MET A 32 -14.89 -10.86 -15.40
CA MET A 32 -13.58 -10.34 -15.81
C MET A 32 -12.75 -11.38 -16.55
N LEU A 33 -12.79 -12.66 -16.13
CA LEU A 33 -12.05 -13.75 -16.80
C LEU A 33 -12.58 -14.07 -18.21
N GLN A 34 -13.77 -13.60 -18.56
CA GLN A 34 -14.29 -13.68 -19.93
C GLN A 34 -13.76 -12.57 -20.86
N LYS A 35 -13.07 -11.56 -20.28
CA LYS A 35 -12.51 -10.43 -21.03
C LYS A 35 -11.02 -10.65 -21.37
N PRO A 36 -10.64 -10.70 -22.65
CA PRO A 36 -9.25 -10.96 -23.06
C PRO A 36 -8.25 -9.95 -22.49
N SER A 37 -8.61 -8.65 -22.45
CA SER A 37 -7.78 -7.59 -21.88
C SER A 37 -7.47 -7.84 -20.40
N CYS A 38 -8.49 -8.21 -19.62
CA CYS A 38 -8.34 -8.48 -18.19
C CYS A 38 -7.45 -9.71 -17.95
N CYS A 39 -7.67 -10.81 -18.68
CA CYS A 39 -6.87 -12.02 -18.54
C CYS A 39 -5.40 -11.79 -18.85
N PHE A 40 -5.11 -11.06 -19.93
CA PHE A 40 -3.74 -10.73 -20.30
C PHE A 40 -3.06 -9.82 -19.28
N PHE A 41 -3.77 -8.84 -18.74
CA PHE A 41 -3.25 -7.95 -17.72
C PHE A 41 -3.01 -8.67 -16.40
N ILE A 42 -3.97 -9.49 -15.93
CA ILE A 42 -3.82 -10.31 -14.72
C ILE A 42 -2.57 -11.18 -14.83
N TYR A 43 -2.40 -11.90 -15.97
CA TYR A 43 -1.21 -12.72 -16.21
C TYR A 43 0.10 -11.91 -16.03
N ARG A 44 0.17 -10.70 -16.56
CA ARG A 44 1.35 -9.84 -16.45
C ARG A 44 1.64 -9.39 -15.03
N MET A 45 0.60 -9.23 -14.21
CA MET A 45 0.74 -8.83 -12.81
C MET A 45 1.09 -10.00 -11.88
N LEU A 46 0.95 -11.25 -12.34
CA LEU A 46 1.33 -12.42 -11.56
C LEU A 46 2.85 -12.44 -11.28
N PRO A 47 3.27 -12.95 -10.10
CA PRO A 47 4.67 -13.24 -9.81
C PRO A 47 5.28 -14.23 -10.83
N PRO A 48 6.60 -14.20 -11.07
CA PRO A 48 7.24 -15.02 -12.12
C PRO A 48 6.95 -16.51 -12.00
N ILE A 49 6.93 -17.06 -10.79
CA ILE A 49 6.62 -18.48 -10.54
C ILE A 49 5.16 -18.78 -10.91
N ALA A 50 4.22 -17.93 -10.51
CA ALA A 50 2.81 -18.07 -10.85
C ALA A 50 2.57 -17.96 -12.36
N GLN A 51 3.30 -17.08 -13.06
CA GLN A 51 3.26 -17.01 -14.53
C GLN A 51 3.72 -18.32 -15.18
N GLN A 52 4.80 -18.92 -14.69
CA GLN A 52 5.31 -20.21 -15.20
C GLN A 52 4.28 -21.34 -14.97
N ILE A 53 3.70 -21.41 -13.77
CA ILE A 53 2.65 -22.39 -13.45
C ILE A 53 1.47 -22.23 -14.43
N THR A 54 0.99 -21.00 -14.60
CA THR A 54 -0.15 -20.69 -15.47
C THR A 54 0.13 -21.09 -16.92
N ILE A 55 1.28 -20.74 -17.48
CA ILE A 55 1.67 -21.14 -18.85
C ILE A 55 1.75 -22.66 -18.97
N GLN A 56 2.37 -23.34 -18.02
CA GLN A 56 2.47 -24.79 -18.07
C GLN A 56 1.10 -25.48 -18.04
N LEU A 57 0.18 -25.00 -17.20
CA LEU A 57 -1.19 -25.52 -17.15
C LEU A 57 -1.96 -25.25 -18.45
N ILE A 58 -1.77 -24.07 -19.07
CA ILE A 58 -2.43 -23.74 -20.36
C ILE A 58 -2.00 -24.70 -21.47
N TRP A 59 -0.68 -24.97 -21.59
CA TRP A 59 -0.12 -25.69 -22.73
C TRP A 59 0.03 -27.19 -22.49
N LYS A 60 0.44 -27.63 -21.30
CA LYS A 60 0.73 -29.03 -20.98
C LYS A 60 -0.39 -29.71 -20.19
N GLY A 61 -1.25 -28.95 -19.53
CA GLY A 61 -2.33 -29.49 -18.69
C GLY A 61 -1.88 -30.16 -17.39
N ASN A 62 -0.58 -30.21 -17.11
CA ASN A 62 -0.03 -30.81 -15.90
C ASN A 62 1.14 -29.97 -15.38
N PHE A 63 1.21 -29.84 -14.04
CA PHE A 63 2.37 -29.24 -13.38
C PHE A 63 3.15 -30.34 -12.62
N PRO A 64 4.45 -30.51 -12.88
CA PRO A 64 5.24 -31.51 -12.19
C PRO A 64 5.43 -31.15 -10.70
N LYS A 65 5.38 -32.14 -9.81
CA LYS A 65 5.75 -31.94 -8.41
C LYS A 65 7.26 -31.67 -8.32
N ALA A 66 7.64 -30.69 -7.51
CA ALA A 66 9.04 -30.41 -7.25
C ALA A 66 9.58 -31.35 -6.16
N ASP A 67 10.81 -31.82 -6.33
CA ASP A 67 11.48 -32.72 -5.37
C ASP A 67 12.11 -31.96 -4.19
N ASP A 68 12.24 -30.64 -4.28
CA ASP A 68 12.81 -29.76 -3.24
C ASP A 68 11.73 -29.16 -2.33
N VAL A 69 11.91 -29.27 -1.01
CA VAL A 69 10.95 -28.83 0.01
C VAL A 69 10.75 -27.32 0.02
N GLU A 70 11.81 -26.52 -0.16
CA GLU A 70 11.69 -25.05 -0.17
C GLU A 70 11.02 -24.58 -1.44
N LEU A 71 11.37 -25.17 -2.57
CA LEU A 71 10.73 -24.90 -3.85
C LEU A 71 9.27 -25.31 -3.83
N THR A 72 8.93 -26.42 -3.18
CA THR A 72 7.55 -26.90 -3.01
C THR A 72 6.71 -25.91 -2.21
N ARG A 73 7.22 -25.36 -1.09
CA ARG A 73 6.52 -24.33 -0.30
C ARG A 73 6.29 -23.05 -1.09
N SER A 74 7.28 -22.59 -1.85
CA SER A 74 7.14 -21.42 -2.73
C SER A 74 6.10 -21.66 -3.81
N ILE A 75 6.07 -22.83 -4.43
CA ILE A 75 5.08 -23.21 -5.44
C ILE A 75 3.68 -23.27 -4.82
N GLU A 76 3.53 -23.88 -3.64
CA GLU A 76 2.24 -23.99 -2.96
C GLU A 76 1.65 -22.61 -2.62
N SER A 77 2.48 -21.66 -2.18
CA SER A 77 2.04 -20.29 -1.92
C SER A 77 1.52 -19.60 -3.19
N GLN A 78 2.18 -19.84 -4.34
CA GLN A 78 1.76 -19.29 -5.63
C GLN A 78 0.52 -20.00 -6.20
N VAL A 79 0.40 -21.30 -6.00
CA VAL A 79 -0.81 -22.06 -6.35
C VAL A 79 -2.00 -21.54 -5.56
N LYS A 80 -1.85 -21.31 -4.26
CA LYS A 80 -2.90 -20.71 -3.43
C LYS A 80 -3.34 -19.34 -3.94
N LEU A 81 -2.38 -18.47 -4.33
CA LEU A 81 -2.69 -17.19 -4.96
C LEU A 81 -3.55 -17.36 -6.22
N LEU A 82 -3.21 -18.34 -7.07
CA LEU A 82 -3.99 -18.63 -8.31
C LEU A 82 -5.38 -19.19 -8.00
N GLU A 83 -5.52 -19.99 -6.95
CA GLU A 83 -6.81 -20.50 -6.47
C GLU A 83 -7.67 -19.36 -5.90
N ASP A 84 -7.08 -18.48 -5.06
CA ASP A 84 -7.76 -17.32 -4.48
C ASP A 84 -8.25 -16.33 -5.55
N LEU A 85 -7.51 -16.20 -6.64
CA LEU A 85 -7.91 -15.41 -7.81
C LEU A 85 -8.99 -16.11 -8.66
N GLY A 86 -9.17 -17.43 -8.50
CA GLY A 86 -10.11 -18.24 -9.29
C GLY A 86 -9.59 -18.63 -10.67
N LEU A 87 -8.27 -18.55 -10.89
CA LEU A 87 -7.63 -18.93 -12.18
C LEU A 87 -7.41 -20.42 -12.29
N VAL A 88 -7.21 -21.10 -11.16
CA VAL A 88 -6.91 -22.53 -11.06
C VAL A 88 -7.79 -23.15 -9.99
N HIS A 89 -8.18 -24.41 -10.18
CA HIS A 89 -8.91 -25.22 -9.19
C HIS A 89 -8.25 -26.59 -9.04
N ARG A 90 -8.43 -27.20 -7.90
CA ARG A 90 -8.02 -28.58 -7.65
C ARG A 90 -9.18 -29.50 -7.93
N ASP A 91 -8.89 -30.53 -8.70
CA ASP A 91 -9.83 -31.64 -8.92
C ASP A 91 -9.82 -32.61 -7.71
N ALA A 92 -10.80 -33.52 -7.64
CA ALA A 92 -10.92 -34.53 -6.58
C ALA A 92 -9.67 -35.42 -6.44
N GLN A 93 -8.79 -35.46 -7.42
CA GLN A 93 -7.51 -36.18 -7.45
C GLN A 93 -6.29 -35.31 -7.09
N ASP A 94 -6.49 -34.11 -6.52
CA ASP A 94 -5.44 -33.12 -6.22
C ASP A 94 -4.66 -32.65 -7.46
N LYS A 95 -5.27 -32.78 -8.65
CA LYS A 95 -4.69 -32.27 -9.88
C LYS A 95 -5.13 -30.83 -10.10
N LEU A 96 -4.17 -29.96 -10.47
CA LEU A 96 -4.43 -28.57 -10.79
C LEU A 96 -5.04 -28.48 -12.21
N ASP A 97 -6.18 -27.84 -12.32
CA ASP A 97 -6.81 -27.51 -13.59
C ASP A 97 -7.08 -26.00 -13.70
N ILE A 98 -6.97 -25.47 -14.91
CA ILE A 98 -7.13 -24.04 -15.18
C ILE A 98 -8.56 -23.72 -15.58
N ASP A 99 -9.07 -22.57 -15.14
CA ASP A 99 -10.40 -22.11 -15.52
C ASP A 99 -10.54 -22.01 -17.05
N PRO A 100 -11.59 -22.63 -17.66
CA PRO A 100 -11.77 -22.71 -19.10
C PRO A 100 -12.01 -21.34 -19.75
N ASP A 101 -12.70 -20.43 -19.07
CA ASP A 101 -12.96 -19.08 -19.58
C ASP A 101 -11.69 -18.24 -19.59
N TYR A 102 -10.90 -18.33 -18.51
CA TYR A 102 -9.58 -17.69 -18.45
C TYR A 102 -8.66 -18.22 -19.55
N LYS A 103 -8.56 -19.55 -19.71
CA LYS A 103 -7.71 -20.17 -20.74
C LYS A 103 -8.08 -19.68 -22.15
N ARG A 104 -9.37 -19.68 -22.47
CA ARG A 104 -9.88 -19.22 -23.78
C ARG A 104 -9.55 -17.75 -24.02
N SER A 105 -9.85 -16.90 -23.05
CA SER A 105 -9.66 -15.45 -23.14
C SER A 105 -8.18 -15.08 -23.22
N TYR A 106 -7.33 -15.75 -22.41
CA TYR A 106 -5.89 -15.53 -22.44
C TYR A 106 -5.27 -15.95 -23.77
N MET A 107 -5.62 -17.14 -24.31
CA MET A 107 -5.12 -17.60 -25.60
C MET A 107 -5.54 -16.67 -26.74
N TYR A 108 -6.77 -16.18 -26.70
CA TYR A 108 -7.26 -15.21 -27.68
C TYR A 108 -6.44 -13.90 -27.60
N ALA A 109 -6.22 -13.40 -26.38
CA ALA A 109 -5.40 -12.22 -26.16
C ALA A 109 -3.94 -12.40 -26.60
N ALA A 110 -3.35 -13.55 -26.33
CA ALA A 110 -1.97 -13.85 -26.71
C ALA A 110 -1.80 -13.94 -28.25
N MET A 111 -2.82 -14.42 -28.96
CA MET A 111 -2.83 -14.47 -30.43
C MET A 111 -2.95 -13.08 -31.07
N LEU A 112 -3.81 -12.22 -30.51
CA LEU A 112 -4.01 -10.87 -31.05
C LEU A 112 -2.86 -9.91 -30.74
N GLY A 113 -2.16 -10.14 -29.62
CA GLY A 113 -1.15 -9.24 -29.10
C GLY A 113 -1.74 -7.98 -28.45
N SER A 114 -0.97 -7.34 -27.58
CA SER A 114 -1.40 -6.22 -26.73
C SER A 114 -2.01 -5.03 -27.51
N ALA A 115 -1.62 -4.86 -28.76
CA ALA A 115 -2.05 -3.76 -29.60
C ALA A 115 -3.51 -3.89 -30.11
N GLN A 116 -3.99 -5.11 -30.28
CA GLN A 116 -5.31 -5.40 -30.84
C GLN A 116 -6.34 -5.81 -29.76
N ILE A 117 -5.87 -6.02 -28.53
CA ILE A 117 -6.74 -6.39 -27.41
C ILE A 117 -7.56 -5.18 -26.93
N SER A 118 -7.04 -3.96 -27.13
CA SER A 118 -7.74 -2.73 -26.76
C SER A 118 -8.75 -2.35 -27.85
N SER A 119 -9.98 -2.09 -27.45
CA SER A 119 -11.02 -1.52 -28.32
C SER A 119 -10.80 -0.04 -28.65
N LEU A 120 -9.81 0.58 -28.05
CA LEU A 120 -9.52 2.01 -28.22
C LEU A 120 -8.94 2.31 -29.60
N VAL A 121 -9.54 3.24 -30.29
CA VAL A 121 -9.19 3.62 -31.67
C VAL A 121 -8.17 4.75 -31.64
N LEU A 122 -7.06 4.59 -32.39
CA LEU A 122 -6.06 5.62 -32.57
C LEU A 122 -6.61 6.76 -33.44
N GLU A 123 -6.43 8.01 -33.01
CA GLU A 123 -6.82 9.18 -33.82
C GLU A 123 -5.87 9.38 -35.00
N THR A 124 -6.40 9.56 -36.18
CA THR A 124 -5.65 9.76 -37.43
C THR A 124 -5.47 11.22 -37.80
N ASN A 125 -6.30 12.12 -37.26
CA ASN A 125 -6.25 13.54 -37.58
C ASN A 125 -5.04 14.23 -36.94
N GLU A 126 -4.12 14.77 -37.77
CA GLU A 126 -2.89 15.41 -37.32
C GLU A 126 -3.10 16.66 -36.44
N GLU A 127 -4.18 17.40 -36.68
CA GLU A 127 -4.47 18.61 -35.87
C GLU A 127 -4.85 18.22 -34.42
N LYS A 128 -5.59 17.16 -34.27
CA LYS A 128 -5.96 16.62 -32.94
C LYS A 128 -4.78 15.98 -32.22
N ARG A 129 -3.82 15.40 -32.96
CA ARG A 129 -2.59 14.76 -32.43
C ARG A 129 -1.52 15.74 -31.92
N ARG A 130 -1.69 17.07 -32.09
CA ARG A 130 -0.74 18.06 -31.60
C ARG A 130 -0.85 18.25 -30.07
N GLY A 131 -0.16 17.40 -29.31
CA GLY A 131 0.05 17.59 -27.87
C GLY A 131 1.41 18.27 -27.62
N ARG A 132 1.43 19.42 -26.91
CA ARG A 132 2.66 20.05 -26.42
C ARG A 132 2.71 19.92 -24.89
N ASP A 133 3.87 19.57 -24.35
CA ASP A 133 4.14 19.53 -22.91
C ASP A 133 3.17 18.63 -22.11
N VAL A 134 2.70 17.53 -22.73
CA VAL A 134 1.73 16.61 -22.14
C VAL A 134 2.24 16.04 -20.81
N ASN A 135 3.50 15.59 -20.79
CA ASN A 135 4.10 14.97 -19.61
C ASN A 135 4.33 15.98 -18.47
N SER A 136 4.79 17.20 -18.80
CA SER A 136 4.97 18.26 -17.79
C SER A 136 3.66 18.61 -17.10
N LYS A 137 2.59 18.80 -17.88
CA LYS A 137 1.25 19.09 -17.33
C LYS A 137 0.65 17.92 -16.56
N ALA A 138 0.97 16.68 -16.94
CA ALA A 138 0.55 15.50 -16.23
C ALA A 138 1.24 15.40 -14.85
N SER A 139 2.55 15.58 -14.81
CA SER A 139 3.30 15.60 -13.53
C SER A 139 2.83 16.74 -12.62
N GLU A 140 2.54 17.91 -13.17
CA GLU A 140 2.02 19.04 -12.39
C GLU A 140 0.67 18.71 -11.72
N ARG A 141 -0.21 17.99 -12.40
CA ARG A 141 -1.49 17.55 -11.81
C ARG A 141 -1.29 16.57 -10.67
N TRP A 142 -0.43 15.59 -10.86
CA TRP A 142 -0.09 14.65 -9.80
C TRP A 142 0.53 15.36 -8.58
N ASP A 143 1.45 16.30 -8.84
CA ASP A 143 2.04 17.13 -7.80
C ASP A 143 0.98 17.97 -7.06
N CYS A 144 -0.07 18.46 -7.75
CA CYS A 144 -1.18 19.18 -7.10
C CYS A 144 -1.93 18.29 -6.10
N ILE A 145 -2.18 17.02 -6.46
CA ILE A 145 -2.83 16.06 -5.57
C ILE A 145 -1.96 15.78 -4.33
N LEU A 146 -0.67 15.56 -4.52
CA LEU A 146 0.25 15.32 -3.41
C LEU A 146 0.44 16.57 -2.53
N ARG A 147 0.46 17.78 -3.12
CA ARG A 147 0.50 19.04 -2.36
C ARG A 147 -0.75 19.27 -1.53
N TYR A 148 -1.92 18.88 -2.05
CA TYR A 148 -3.16 18.95 -1.28
C TYR A 148 -3.09 18.13 -0.01
N LEU A 149 -2.45 16.94 -0.05
CA LEU A 149 -2.22 16.12 1.14
C LEU A 149 -1.14 16.69 2.06
N ALA A 150 0.03 17.05 1.50
CA ALA A 150 1.19 17.44 2.29
C ALA A 150 1.08 18.86 2.89
N LEU A 151 0.39 19.76 2.19
CA LEU A 151 0.30 21.18 2.52
C LEU A 151 -1.15 21.65 2.36
N PRO A 152 -2.04 21.33 3.31
CA PRO A 152 -3.44 21.74 3.23
C PRO A 152 -3.53 23.27 3.32
N SER A 153 -3.87 23.92 2.19
CA SER A 153 -4.15 25.34 2.05
C SER A 153 -5.41 25.53 1.23
N GLU A 154 -6.02 26.71 1.30
CA GLU A 154 -7.19 27.02 0.49
C GLU A 154 -6.92 26.91 -1.00
N GLU A 155 -5.75 27.40 -1.46
CA GLU A 155 -5.33 27.32 -2.86
C GLU A 155 -5.17 25.88 -3.34
N ASN A 156 -4.51 25.02 -2.54
CA ASN A 156 -4.33 23.63 -2.87
C ASN A 156 -5.66 22.86 -2.84
N THR A 157 -6.58 23.25 -1.97
CA THR A 157 -7.92 22.66 -1.89
C THR A 157 -8.76 22.99 -3.13
N GLN A 158 -8.63 24.19 -3.70
CA GLN A 158 -9.32 24.55 -4.93
C GLN A 158 -8.73 23.91 -6.18
N ALA A 159 -7.44 23.54 -6.14
CA ALA A 159 -6.74 22.90 -7.26
C ALA A 159 -7.19 21.43 -7.49
N VAL A 160 -7.79 20.79 -6.49
CA VAL A 160 -8.22 19.38 -6.52
C VAL A 160 -9.74 19.28 -6.60
N SER A 161 -10.26 18.35 -7.42
CA SER A 161 -11.70 18.15 -7.60
C SER A 161 -12.40 17.71 -6.30
N GLU A 162 -13.70 17.93 -6.26
CA GLU A 162 -14.53 17.46 -5.15
C GLU A 162 -14.54 15.93 -5.06
N THR A 163 -14.53 15.25 -6.20
CA THR A 163 -14.51 13.78 -6.27
C THR A 163 -13.24 13.21 -5.63
N THR A 164 -12.07 13.77 -5.93
CA THR A 164 -10.80 13.36 -5.30
C THR A 164 -10.75 13.70 -3.82
N ARG A 165 -11.30 14.83 -3.40
CA ARG A 165 -11.43 15.18 -1.97
C ARG A 165 -12.29 14.18 -1.21
N ASN A 166 -13.42 13.79 -1.81
CA ASN A 166 -14.32 12.79 -1.24
C ASN A 166 -13.67 11.41 -1.17
N LEU A 167 -12.91 11.04 -2.20
CA LEU A 167 -12.11 9.81 -2.22
C LEU A 167 -11.12 9.79 -1.04
N PHE A 168 -10.36 10.86 -0.83
CA PHE A 168 -9.38 10.93 0.26
C PHE A 168 -10.01 10.90 1.64
N LYS A 169 -11.21 11.49 1.81
CA LYS A 169 -11.96 11.36 3.05
C LYS A 169 -12.42 9.92 3.29
N LYS A 170 -12.96 9.24 2.28
CA LYS A 170 -13.41 7.84 2.39
C LYS A 170 -12.25 6.87 2.59
N ALA A 171 -11.12 7.11 1.93
CA ALA A 171 -9.88 6.35 2.11
C ALA A 171 -9.18 6.65 3.46
N ASN A 172 -9.74 7.56 4.26
CA ASN A 172 -9.15 7.98 5.54
C ASN A 172 -7.74 8.57 5.41
N PHE A 173 -7.44 9.25 4.28
CA PHE A 173 -6.18 9.99 4.11
C PHE A 173 -6.25 11.39 4.71
N THR A 174 -7.47 11.96 4.75
CA THR A 174 -7.74 13.27 5.34
C THR A 174 -8.90 13.19 6.32
N SER A 175 -8.84 13.99 7.39
CA SER A 175 -9.89 14.18 8.39
C SER A 175 -10.30 15.65 8.46
N GLY A 176 -11.44 15.92 9.11
CA GLY A 176 -11.97 17.27 9.31
C GLY A 176 -12.87 17.78 8.18
N GLU A 177 -13.87 18.58 8.55
CA GLU A 177 -14.80 19.22 7.61
C GLU A 177 -14.41 20.67 7.28
N SER A 178 -14.02 21.44 8.30
CA SER A 178 -13.65 22.86 8.14
C SER A 178 -12.15 23.07 7.95
N ARG A 179 -11.31 22.28 8.62
CA ARG A 179 -9.87 22.28 8.45
C ARG A 179 -9.42 20.89 8.06
N ILE A 180 -8.81 20.79 6.89
CA ILE A 180 -8.29 19.53 6.39
C ILE A 180 -7.02 19.18 7.15
N GLU A 181 -7.04 18.04 7.83
CA GLU A 181 -5.89 17.49 8.52
C GLU A 181 -5.52 16.16 7.88
N ILE A 182 -4.25 15.95 7.65
CA ILE A 182 -3.75 14.68 7.14
C ILE A 182 -3.74 13.63 8.25
N THR A 183 -4.18 12.43 7.94
CA THR A 183 -4.17 11.30 8.88
C THR A 183 -2.85 10.52 8.82
N THR A 184 -2.68 9.54 9.73
CA THR A 184 -1.54 8.63 9.71
C THR A 184 -1.45 7.84 8.39
N THR A 185 -2.59 7.39 7.86
CA THR A 185 -2.65 6.69 6.57
C THR A 185 -2.30 7.61 5.40
N GLY A 186 -2.70 8.89 5.47
CA GLY A 186 -2.31 9.90 4.49
C GLY A 186 -0.79 10.16 4.48
N PHE A 187 -0.16 10.25 5.65
CA PHE A 187 1.30 10.36 5.75
C PHE A 187 2.01 9.13 5.18
N GLN A 188 1.52 7.94 5.51
CA GLN A 188 2.06 6.68 4.95
C GLN A 188 1.97 6.67 3.42
N PHE A 189 0.84 7.12 2.87
CA PHE A 189 0.65 7.24 1.42
C PHE A 189 1.70 8.15 0.77
N LEU A 190 2.02 9.31 1.37
CA LEU A 190 3.03 10.25 0.83
C LEU A 190 4.44 9.66 0.76
N LEU A 191 4.75 8.70 1.61
CA LEU A 191 6.07 8.05 1.67
C LEU A 191 6.18 6.80 0.79
N LEU A 192 5.10 6.36 0.15
CA LEU A 192 5.12 5.25 -0.80
C LEU A 192 5.89 5.64 -2.07
N SER A 193 6.41 4.64 -2.79
CA SER A 193 6.94 4.85 -4.14
C SER A 193 5.83 5.34 -5.08
N PRO A 194 6.15 6.08 -6.16
CA PRO A 194 5.15 6.58 -7.11
C PRO A 194 4.25 5.48 -7.68
N VAL A 195 4.79 4.29 -7.92
CA VAL A 195 4.03 3.12 -8.38
C VAL A 195 2.98 2.72 -7.34
N LYS A 196 3.38 2.58 -6.08
CA LYS A 196 2.49 2.24 -4.97
C LYS A 196 1.45 3.32 -4.72
N GLN A 197 1.85 4.59 -4.79
CA GLN A 197 0.93 5.71 -4.66
C GLN A 197 -0.17 5.67 -5.73
N MET A 198 0.20 5.48 -7.00
CA MET A 198 -0.75 5.40 -8.12
C MET A 198 -1.71 4.22 -7.95
N TRP A 199 -1.19 3.03 -7.63
CA TRP A 199 -2.03 1.85 -7.41
C TRP A 199 -2.95 2.01 -6.21
N THR A 200 -2.45 2.54 -5.09
CA THR A 200 -3.28 2.78 -3.90
C THR A 200 -4.43 3.73 -4.22
N TYR A 201 -4.17 4.82 -4.95
CA TYR A 201 -5.23 5.76 -5.36
C TYR A 201 -6.28 5.06 -6.24
N VAL A 202 -5.84 4.32 -7.26
CA VAL A 202 -6.75 3.62 -8.19
C VAL A 202 -7.57 2.58 -7.45
N ILE A 203 -6.97 1.82 -6.53
CA ILE A 203 -7.67 0.82 -5.73
C ILE A 203 -8.72 1.46 -4.83
N GLU A 204 -8.39 2.56 -4.16
CA GLU A 204 -9.37 3.28 -3.33
C GLU A 204 -10.52 3.85 -4.17
N TYR A 205 -10.23 4.32 -5.40
CA TYR A 205 -11.27 4.69 -6.35
C TYR A 205 -12.17 3.52 -6.73
N LEU A 206 -11.61 2.36 -7.05
CA LEU A 206 -12.39 1.16 -7.37
C LEU A 206 -13.24 0.66 -6.19
N LYS A 207 -12.71 0.72 -4.96
CA LYS A 207 -13.47 0.41 -3.74
C LYS A 207 -14.67 1.38 -3.55
N LEU A 208 -14.47 2.65 -3.90
CA LEU A 208 -15.53 3.66 -3.84
C LEU A 208 -16.65 3.32 -4.82
N GLU A 209 -16.32 2.92 -6.06
CA GLU A 209 -17.28 2.52 -7.09
C GLU A 209 -18.08 1.27 -6.67
N ILE A 210 -17.40 0.26 -6.09
CA ILE A 210 -18.07 -0.91 -5.49
C ILE A 210 -19.06 -0.48 -4.41
N GLY A 211 -18.66 0.46 -3.55
CA GLY A 211 -19.52 0.99 -2.49
C GLY A 211 -20.77 1.73 -3.01
N GLN A 212 -20.70 2.28 -4.22
CA GLN A 212 -21.82 2.94 -4.92
C GLN A 212 -22.69 1.94 -5.73
N LYS A 213 -22.38 0.62 -5.67
CA LYS A 213 -23.06 -0.45 -6.40
C LYS A 213 -22.98 -0.29 -7.93
N GLN A 214 -21.94 0.34 -8.43
CA GLN A 214 -21.66 0.38 -9.85
C GLN A 214 -21.11 -0.96 -10.34
N ASP A 215 -21.28 -1.26 -11.63
CA ASP A 215 -20.68 -2.45 -12.22
C ASP A 215 -19.16 -2.31 -12.31
N ILE A 216 -18.47 -2.99 -11.40
CA ILE A 216 -17.02 -2.88 -11.31
C ILE A 216 -16.29 -3.36 -12.58
N VAL A 217 -16.89 -4.29 -13.33
CA VAL A 217 -16.30 -4.80 -14.58
C VAL A 217 -16.30 -3.74 -15.67
N GLU A 218 -17.36 -2.91 -15.74
CA GLU A 218 -17.44 -1.78 -16.67
C GLU A 218 -16.39 -0.70 -16.39
N VAL A 219 -15.91 -0.59 -15.16
CA VAL A 219 -14.88 0.38 -14.76
C VAL A 219 -13.47 -0.19 -14.95
N ILE A 220 -13.25 -1.44 -14.55
CA ILE A 220 -11.93 -2.09 -14.62
C ILE A 220 -11.51 -2.39 -16.06
N GLU A 221 -12.42 -2.81 -16.93
CA GLU A 221 -12.08 -3.18 -18.31
C GLU A 221 -11.46 -2.00 -19.09
N PRO A 222 -12.05 -0.79 -19.15
CA PRO A 222 -11.43 0.37 -19.81
C PRO A 222 -10.13 0.81 -19.15
N LEU A 223 -10.04 0.76 -17.82
CA LEU A 223 -8.80 1.04 -17.09
C LEU A 223 -7.67 0.14 -17.57
N ILE A 224 -7.90 -1.16 -17.59
CA ILE A 224 -6.93 -2.16 -18.05
C ILE A 224 -6.58 -1.94 -19.53
N GLN A 225 -7.55 -1.65 -20.39
CA GLN A 225 -7.30 -1.37 -21.80
C GLN A 225 -6.37 -0.15 -21.98
N ILE A 226 -6.58 0.93 -21.20
CA ILE A 226 -5.71 2.10 -21.22
C ILE A 226 -4.30 1.73 -20.69
N VAL A 227 -4.20 0.98 -19.60
CA VAL A 227 -2.92 0.58 -19.02
C VAL A 227 -2.13 -0.33 -19.96
N LEU A 228 -2.79 -1.24 -20.68
CA LEU A 228 -2.13 -2.09 -21.69
C LEU A 228 -1.51 -1.29 -22.84
N LEU A 229 -2.04 -0.12 -23.16
CA LEU A 229 -1.44 0.77 -24.17
C LEU A 229 -0.10 1.40 -23.71
N ALA A 230 0.14 1.49 -22.40
CA ALA A 230 1.39 2.01 -21.88
C ALA A 230 2.62 1.25 -22.38
N ASN A 231 2.51 -0.04 -22.67
CA ASN A 231 3.60 -0.83 -23.23
C ASN A 231 4.07 -0.37 -24.59
N ARG A 232 3.19 0.20 -25.40
CA ARG A 232 3.58 0.78 -26.70
C ARG A 232 4.53 1.94 -26.52
N VAL A 233 4.33 2.71 -25.44
CA VAL A 233 5.18 3.86 -25.09
C VAL A 233 6.61 3.42 -24.75
N GLN A 234 6.77 2.24 -24.10
CA GLN A 234 8.08 1.73 -23.68
C GLN A 234 8.83 1.01 -24.79
N VAL A 235 8.15 0.16 -25.59
CA VAL A 235 8.81 -0.75 -26.54
C VAL A 235 9.23 -0.06 -27.83
N THR A 236 8.51 0.94 -28.29
CA THR A 236 8.74 1.53 -29.62
C THR A 236 9.64 2.76 -29.62
N GLY A 237 10.12 3.24 -28.45
CA GLY A 237 10.81 4.54 -28.37
C GLY A 237 9.95 5.70 -28.91
N PHE A 238 8.68 5.46 -29.10
CA PHE A 238 7.71 6.37 -29.66
C PHE A 238 7.56 7.58 -28.72
N LYS A 239 7.53 8.76 -29.26
CA LYS A 239 7.18 9.95 -28.50
C LYS A 239 5.71 9.84 -28.14
N ALA A 240 5.40 9.37 -26.95
CA ALA A 240 4.04 9.23 -26.39
C ALA A 240 3.18 10.48 -26.56
N GLU A 241 3.83 11.63 -26.70
CA GLU A 241 3.22 12.94 -26.97
C GLU A 241 2.50 13.03 -28.32
N LYS A 242 2.69 12.04 -29.22
CA LYS A 242 2.08 12.04 -30.55
C LYS A 242 0.94 11.03 -30.71
N GLU A 243 0.76 10.13 -29.78
CA GLU A 243 -0.34 9.15 -29.84
C GLU A 243 -1.52 9.65 -29.01
N CYS A 244 -2.65 9.82 -29.66
CA CYS A 244 -3.93 10.09 -29.00
C CYS A 244 -4.99 9.10 -29.45
N TYR A 245 -5.91 8.81 -28.56
CA TYR A 245 -6.96 7.86 -28.72
C TYR A 245 -8.31 8.55 -28.66
N GLN A 246 -9.26 8.05 -29.44
CA GLN A 246 -10.63 8.57 -29.45
C GLN A 246 -11.36 8.09 -28.21
N ILE A 247 -12.18 8.98 -27.65
CA ILE A 247 -13.14 8.64 -26.59
C ILE A 247 -14.40 8.16 -27.28
N ASP A 248 -14.83 6.92 -27.00
CA ASP A 248 -16.06 6.40 -27.57
C ASP A 248 -17.27 7.18 -27.02
N ALA A 249 -18.13 7.65 -27.92
CA ALA A 249 -19.33 8.39 -27.57
C ALA A 249 -20.35 7.52 -26.79
N ASN A 250 -20.24 6.18 -26.92
CA ASN A 250 -21.13 5.24 -26.25
C ASN A 250 -20.68 4.85 -24.83
N TRP A 251 -19.59 5.45 -24.33
CA TRP A 251 -19.14 5.15 -22.97
C TRP A 251 -20.18 5.52 -21.93
N SER A 252 -20.39 4.62 -20.97
CA SER A 252 -21.28 4.84 -19.85
C SER A 252 -20.81 6.02 -18.97
N GLN A 253 -21.69 6.52 -18.11
CA GLN A 253 -21.36 7.60 -17.21
C GLN A 253 -20.17 7.23 -16.31
N CYS A 254 -20.14 5.99 -15.78
CA CYS A 254 -19.05 5.48 -14.94
C CYS A 254 -17.70 5.49 -15.67
N GLN A 255 -17.69 5.11 -16.95
CA GLN A 255 -16.47 5.15 -17.78
C GLN A 255 -15.98 6.58 -18.04
N GLN A 256 -16.90 7.53 -18.22
CA GLN A 256 -16.56 8.95 -18.35
C GLN A 256 -16.03 9.55 -17.03
N GLU A 257 -16.58 9.13 -15.90
CA GLU A 257 -16.07 9.49 -14.57
C GLU A 257 -14.68 8.93 -14.32
N LEU A 258 -14.45 7.65 -14.66
CA LEU A 258 -13.11 7.05 -14.65
C LEU A 258 -12.11 7.88 -15.48
N LEU A 259 -12.46 8.29 -16.71
CA LEU A 259 -11.61 9.15 -17.53
C LEU A 259 -11.27 10.48 -16.84
N ASN A 260 -12.25 11.08 -16.16
CA ASN A 260 -12.00 12.33 -15.43
C ASN A 260 -11.03 12.10 -14.27
N HIS A 261 -11.15 10.98 -13.55
CA HIS A 261 -10.20 10.60 -12.50
C HIS A 261 -8.79 10.36 -13.05
N LEU A 262 -8.67 9.58 -14.12
CA LEU A 262 -7.38 9.33 -14.78
C LEU A 262 -6.72 10.60 -15.30
N ARG A 263 -7.53 11.56 -15.80
CA ARG A 263 -7.05 12.89 -16.20
C ARG A 263 -6.55 13.69 -14.99
N GLU A 264 -7.22 13.62 -13.87
CA GLU A 264 -6.84 14.32 -12.64
C GLU A 264 -5.55 13.76 -12.05
N LEU A 265 -5.40 12.44 -12.05
CA LEU A 265 -4.16 11.75 -11.72
C LEU A 265 -2.98 12.13 -12.65
N GLY A 266 -3.26 12.66 -13.83
CA GLY A 266 -2.25 12.92 -14.84
C GLY A 266 -1.83 11.66 -15.62
N VAL A 267 -2.50 10.52 -15.44
CA VAL A 267 -2.25 9.27 -16.18
C VAL A 267 -2.62 9.41 -17.66
N ILE A 268 -3.64 10.22 -17.93
CA ILE A 268 -4.05 10.64 -19.27
C ILE A 268 -4.15 12.16 -19.33
N PHE A 269 -4.01 12.71 -20.53
CA PHE A 269 -4.15 14.14 -20.78
C PHE A 269 -5.23 14.40 -21.82
N ILE A 270 -6.20 15.26 -21.49
CA ILE A 270 -7.26 15.72 -22.41
C ILE A 270 -7.07 17.21 -22.66
N ARG A 271 -6.77 17.59 -23.91
CA ARG A 271 -6.54 19.00 -24.29
C ARG A 271 -7.84 19.81 -24.21
N LYS A 272 -8.86 19.37 -24.93
CA LYS A 272 -10.20 19.97 -24.94
C LYS A 272 -11.24 18.84 -24.95
N ARG A 273 -12.25 18.92 -24.10
CA ARG A 273 -13.34 17.94 -24.08
C ARG A 273 -14.07 17.80 -25.44
N LYS A 274 -14.17 18.90 -26.20
CA LYS A 274 -14.80 18.91 -27.52
C LYS A 274 -14.03 18.13 -28.57
N ASP A 275 -12.72 17.91 -28.39
CA ASP A 275 -11.90 17.18 -29.36
C ASP A 275 -12.19 15.67 -29.32
N GLY A 276 -12.78 15.14 -28.22
CA GLY A 276 -13.12 13.74 -28.03
C GLY A 276 -11.92 12.81 -28.07
N VAL A 277 -10.73 13.29 -27.68
CA VAL A 277 -9.48 12.54 -27.70
C VAL A 277 -8.69 12.70 -26.40
N PHE A 278 -7.93 11.67 -26.02
CA PHE A 278 -7.02 11.70 -24.90
C PHE A 278 -5.61 11.23 -25.31
N PHE A 279 -4.61 11.73 -24.61
CA PHE A 279 -3.20 11.40 -24.80
C PHE A 279 -2.72 10.54 -23.62
N LEU A 280 -1.83 9.60 -23.89
CA LEU A 280 -1.15 8.84 -22.86
C LEU A 280 0.03 9.63 -22.29
N THR A 281 0.30 9.49 -21.02
CA THR A 281 1.41 10.16 -20.33
C THR A 281 2.44 9.13 -19.81
N LYS A 282 3.62 9.61 -19.44
CA LYS A 282 4.64 8.75 -18.82
C LYS A 282 4.17 8.17 -17.48
N LEU A 283 3.31 8.86 -16.74
CA LEU A 283 2.79 8.38 -15.46
C LEU A 283 1.99 7.07 -15.59
N LEU A 284 1.42 6.82 -16.77
CA LEU A 284 0.71 5.56 -17.05
C LEU A 284 1.63 4.34 -16.93
N THR A 285 2.93 4.48 -17.16
CA THR A 285 3.87 3.37 -17.03
C THR A 285 3.96 2.82 -15.61
N HIS A 286 3.69 3.65 -14.58
CA HIS A 286 3.63 3.20 -13.19
C HIS A 286 2.50 2.22 -12.91
N LEU A 287 1.39 2.30 -13.66
CA LEU A 287 0.29 1.33 -13.56
C LEU A 287 0.52 0.08 -14.42
N ALA A 288 1.45 0.13 -15.37
CA ALA A 288 1.77 -1.00 -16.25
C ALA A 288 2.88 -1.92 -15.72
N THR A 289 3.61 -1.48 -14.70
CA THR A 289 4.73 -2.21 -14.09
C THR A 289 4.27 -2.98 -12.86
N ASN A 290 4.74 -4.24 -12.74
CA ASN A 290 4.55 -5.01 -11.52
C ASN A 290 5.56 -4.55 -10.46
N GLU A 291 5.13 -4.34 -9.22
CA GLU A 291 5.98 -3.92 -8.10
C GLU A 291 7.09 -4.90 -7.72
N THR A 292 6.98 -6.16 -8.18
CA THR A 292 7.98 -7.22 -7.92
C THR A 292 9.23 -7.12 -8.77
N VAL A 293 9.23 -6.28 -9.81
CA VAL A 293 10.45 -5.94 -10.54
C VAL A 293 11.25 -5.01 -9.64
N ASP A 294 12.38 -5.51 -9.13
CA ASP A 294 13.28 -4.81 -8.23
C ASP A 294 13.24 -3.29 -8.41
N ASP A 295 12.90 -2.57 -7.33
CA ASP A 295 12.89 -1.11 -7.24
C ASP A 295 14.16 -0.45 -7.85
N SER A 296 15.22 -1.25 -8.02
CA SER A 296 16.51 -0.83 -8.59
C SER A 296 16.50 -0.56 -10.09
N SER A 297 15.53 -1.09 -10.86
CA SER A 297 15.54 -0.96 -12.33
C SER A 297 14.62 0.14 -12.87
N VAL A 298 13.57 0.52 -12.15
CA VAL A 298 12.61 1.57 -12.55
C VAL A 298 13.05 2.95 -12.06
N GLU A 299 13.84 3.02 -10.99
CA GLU A 299 14.25 4.27 -10.34
C GLU A 299 15.38 5.05 -11.02
N LYS A 300 15.96 4.56 -12.13
CA LYS A 300 16.99 5.33 -12.87
C LYS A 300 16.50 6.63 -13.51
N VAL A 301 15.24 7.01 -13.34
CA VAL A 301 14.65 8.21 -13.96
C VAL A 301 14.44 9.38 -12.98
N SER A 302 14.44 9.17 -11.68
CA SER A 302 14.42 10.27 -10.72
C SER A 302 15.85 10.56 -10.27
N ASN A 303 16.42 11.69 -10.71
CA ASN A 303 17.63 12.24 -10.13
C ASN A 303 17.38 12.44 -8.63
N GLY A 304 17.76 11.47 -7.82
CA GLY A 304 17.71 11.58 -6.37
C GLY A 304 18.50 12.80 -5.92
N LYS A 305 17.98 13.51 -4.96
CA LYS A 305 18.50 14.83 -4.56
C LYS A 305 18.90 14.90 -3.09
N ILE A 306 18.85 13.76 -2.38
CA ILE A 306 19.10 13.72 -0.94
C ILE A 306 20.46 13.08 -0.67
N ILE A 307 21.26 13.76 0.15
CA ILE A 307 22.52 13.23 0.71
C ILE A 307 22.33 13.16 2.23
N VAL A 308 22.62 11.99 2.80
CA VAL A 308 22.60 11.78 4.25
C VAL A 308 24.01 11.45 4.71
N GLU A 309 24.53 12.19 5.67
CA GLU A 309 25.83 11.97 6.28
C GLU A 309 25.74 11.08 7.53
N THR A 310 26.86 10.51 7.93
CA THR A 310 26.97 9.68 9.15
C THR A 310 26.68 10.43 10.44
N ASN A 311 26.77 11.77 10.42
CA ASN A 311 26.43 12.67 11.53
C ASN A 311 24.93 13.03 11.58
N PHE A 312 24.08 12.32 10.83
CA PHE A 312 22.63 12.52 10.72
C PHE A 312 22.19 13.80 10.01
N ARG A 313 23.10 14.53 9.38
CA ARG A 313 22.74 15.67 8.54
C ARG A 313 22.17 15.21 7.21
N VAL A 314 21.11 15.88 6.79
CA VAL A 314 20.42 15.66 5.52
C VAL A 314 20.55 16.91 4.68
N TYR A 315 21.06 16.74 3.46
CA TYR A 315 21.11 17.79 2.44
C TYR A 315 20.16 17.39 1.32
N ALA A 316 19.15 18.20 1.07
CA ALA A 316 18.21 17.96 -0.02
C ALA A 316 18.31 19.11 -1.03
N TYR A 317 18.77 18.77 -2.23
CA TYR A 317 18.95 19.70 -3.36
C TYR A 317 17.64 19.81 -4.14
N THR A 318 16.68 20.49 -3.58
CA THR A 318 15.36 20.66 -4.20
C THR A 318 14.74 22.01 -3.90
N SER A 319 14.04 22.56 -4.88
CA SER A 319 13.15 23.72 -4.73
C SER A 319 11.68 23.32 -4.54
N SER A 320 11.35 22.03 -4.64
CA SER A 320 9.99 21.52 -4.52
C SER A 320 9.48 21.63 -3.10
N LEU A 321 8.42 22.42 -2.88
CA LEU A 321 7.75 22.55 -1.60
C LEU A 321 7.21 21.23 -1.07
N LEU A 322 6.76 20.34 -1.96
CA LEU A 322 6.27 19.02 -1.61
C LEU A 322 7.38 18.15 -1.00
N GLN A 323 8.54 18.07 -1.69
CA GLN A 323 9.67 17.28 -1.17
C GLN A 323 10.18 17.84 0.16
N LEU A 324 10.23 19.16 0.29
CA LEU A 324 10.61 19.81 1.56
C LEU A 324 9.64 19.46 2.69
N ALA A 325 8.33 19.47 2.41
CA ALA A 325 7.32 19.11 3.40
C ALA A 325 7.47 17.64 3.85
N ILE A 326 7.69 16.72 2.91
CA ILE A 326 7.89 15.30 3.23
C ILE A 326 9.15 15.09 4.08
N ILE A 327 10.26 15.75 3.73
CA ILE A 327 11.52 15.65 4.49
C ILE A 327 11.32 16.21 5.90
N ALA A 328 10.59 17.32 6.04
CA ALA A 328 10.32 17.94 7.34
C ALA A 328 9.48 17.07 8.31
N LEU A 329 8.83 16.00 7.81
CA LEU A 329 8.07 15.10 8.67
C LEU A 329 8.96 14.30 9.64
N PHE A 330 10.19 13.98 9.25
CA PHE A 330 11.11 13.15 10.02
C PHE A 330 12.50 13.77 10.22
N THR A 331 12.68 15.03 9.79
CA THR A 331 13.92 15.80 10.00
C THR A 331 13.63 17.15 10.64
N GLU A 332 14.50 17.59 11.50
CA GLU A 332 14.52 18.94 12.03
C GLU A 332 15.25 19.86 11.04
N MET A 333 14.51 20.80 10.41
CA MET A 333 15.05 21.67 9.38
C MET A 333 15.89 22.79 9.99
N THR A 334 17.18 22.83 9.66
CA THR A 334 18.12 23.82 10.18
C THR A 334 18.24 25.04 9.28
N TYR A 335 18.43 24.81 7.96
CA TYR A 335 18.59 25.89 6.97
C TYR A 335 17.77 25.62 5.74
N ARG A 336 17.20 26.67 5.18
CA ARG A 336 16.47 26.63 3.92
C ARG A 336 17.01 27.70 2.97
N PHE A 337 17.56 27.25 1.85
CA PHE A 337 18.00 28.08 0.72
C PHE A 337 16.99 27.95 -0.44
N GLN A 338 17.26 28.65 -1.54
CA GLN A 338 16.37 28.65 -2.70
C GLN A 338 16.28 27.25 -3.35
N ASP A 339 17.41 26.59 -3.52
CA ASP A 339 17.52 25.30 -4.25
C ASP A 339 18.00 24.13 -3.37
N MET A 340 18.18 24.37 -2.09
CA MET A 340 18.72 23.40 -1.15
C MET A 340 18.14 23.62 0.25
N CYS A 341 17.93 22.55 0.99
CA CYS A 341 17.69 22.62 2.42
C CYS A 341 18.65 21.71 3.20
N VAL A 342 18.91 22.07 4.43
CA VAL A 342 19.73 21.30 5.38
C VAL A 342 18.88 21.02 6.61
N GLY A 343 18.83 19.76 6.99
CA GLY A 343 18.16 19.32 8.20
C GLY A 343 19.01 18.30 8.96
N MET A 344 18.54 17.92 10.12
CA MET A 344 19.16 16.88 10.95
C MET A 344 18.09 15.85 11.33
N ILE A 345 18.41 14.58 11.19
CA ILE A 345 17.59 13.49 11.71
C ILE A 345 17.90 13.39 13.20
N THR A 346 16.96 13.79 14.04
CA THR A 346 17.08 13.74 15.49
C THR A 346 16.17 12.66 16.06
N ARG A 347 16.45 12.20 17.28
CA ARG A 347 15.56 11.27 17.99
C ARG A 347 14.14 11.83 18.11
N GLU A 348 14.01 13.12 18.35
CA GLU A 348 12.72 13.78 18.52
C GLU A 348 11.95 13.89 17.20
N SER A 349 12.61 14.25 16.09
CA SER A 349 11.97 14.31 14.78
C SER A 349 11.47 12.93 14.31
N VAL A 350 12.29 11.88 14.49
CA VAL A 350 11.87 10.51 14.16
C VAL A 350 10.76 10.03 15.09
N ARG A 351 10.84 10.32 16.39
CA ARG A 351 9.78 9.98 17.34
C ARG A 351 8.46 10.66 16.98
N GLY A 352 8.49 11.92 16.57
CA GLY A 352 7.33 12.64 16.05
C GLY A 352 6.73 11.95 14.82
N ALA A 353 7.57 11.56 13.85
CA ALA A 353 7.14 10.82 12.67
C ALA A 353 6.49 9.46 13.04
N LEU A 354 7.12 8.72 13.95
CA LEU A 354 6.57 7.44 14.44
C LEU A 354 5.23 7.61 15.19
N GLN A 355 5.01 8.74 15.89
CA GLN A 355 3.73 9.06 16.53
C GLN A 355 2.61 9.28 15.52
N HIS A 356 2.95 9.83 14.35
CA HIS A 356 2.05 9.97 13.21
C HIS A 356 1.91 8.70 12.36
N GLY A 357 2.42 7.56 12.83
CA GLY A 357 2.26 6.26 12.18
C GLY A 357 3.24 5.99 11.03
N ILE A 358 4.24 6.86 10.82
CA ILE A 358 5.31 6.62 9.85
C ILE A 358 6.28 5.59 10.46
N THR A 359 6.63 4.54 9.71
CA THR A 359 7.55 3.49 10.20
C THR A 359 9.01 3.79 9.85
N ALA A 360 9.94 3.22 10.62
CA ALA A 360 11.38 3.33 10.32
C ALA A 360 11.71 2.79 8.91
N ALA A 361 11.06 1.69 8.51
CA ALA A 361 11.23 1.11 7.19
C ALA A 361 10.83 2.08 6.07
N GLN A 362 9.74 2.83 6.23
CA GLN A 362 9.28 3.82 5.26
C GLN A 362 10.26 5.00 5.15
N ILE A 363 10.76 5.51 6.28
CA ILE A 363 11.78 6.59 6.28
C ILE A 363 13.03 6.14 5.55
N ILE A 364 13.55 4.94 5.87
CA ILE A 364 14.75 4.39 5.26
C ILE A 364 14.55 4.15 3.75
N SER A 365 13.41 3.59 3.35
CA SER A 365 13.08 3.37 1.96
C SER A 365 12.99 4.69 1.18
N PHE A 366 12.33 5.71 1.74
CA PHE A 366 12.25 7.04 1.14
C PHE A 366 13.63 7.69 0.95
N LEU A 367 14.50 7.62 1.96
CA LEU A 367 15.85 8.18 1.88
C LEU A 367 16.70 7.46 0.82
N ARG A 368 16.56 6.13 0.70
CA ARG A 368 17.26 5.34 -0.32
C ARG A 368 16.76 5.64 -1.73
N ALA A 369 15.44 5.70 -1.91
CA ALA A 369 14.82 5.98 -3.20
C ALA A 369 15.17 7.37 -3.75
N ASN A 370 15.36 8.35 -2.85
CA ASN A 370 15.69 9.73 -3.21
C ASN A 370 17.17 10.06 -3.03
N ALA A 371 18.04 9.07 -2.87
CA ALA A 371 19.48 9.30 -2.68
C ALA A 371 20.12 9.92 -3.94
N HIS A 372 21.06 10.84 -3.73
CA HIS A 372 21.77 11.52 -4.81
C HIS A 372 22.65 10.53 -5.61
N GLU A 373 22.76 10.75 -6.93
CA GLU A 373 23.50 9.86 -7.83
C GLU A 373 24.95 9.59 -7.40
N GLN A 374 25.62 10.59 -6.82
CA GLN A 374 27.00 10.41 -6.30
C GLN A 374 27.07 9.39 -5.16
N CYS A 375 26.03 9.27 -4.34
CA CYS A 375 25.98 8.27 -3.28
C CYS A 375 25.77 6.86 -3.84
N ILE A 376 25.06 6.74 -4.95
CA ILE A 376 24.76 5.47 -5.62
C ILE A 376 25.97 4.96 -6.39
N SER A 377 26.68 5.84 -7.11
CA SER A 377 27.82 5.47 -7.96
C SER A 377 29.05 4.97 -7.19
N THR A 378 29.22 5.43 -5.94
CA THR A 378 30.41 5.10 -5.13
C THR A 378 30.27 3.76 -4.39
N SER A 379 29.06 3.31 -4.09
CA SER A 379 28.82 2.20 -3.16
C SER A 379 27.75 1.18 -3.63
N GLY A 380 27.15 1.39 -4.77
CA GLY A 380 25.97 0.64 -5.21
C GLY A 380 24.71 1.05 -4.45
N THR A 381 23.53 0.63 -4.94
CA THR A 381 22.21 1.05 -4.40
C THR A 381 22.00 0.70 -2.92
N VAL A 382 22.65 -0.33 -2.40
CA VAL A 382 22.49 -0.81 -1.02
C VAL A 382 23.14 0.14 0.00
N ASN A 383 24.20 0.85 -0.37
CA ASN A 383 25.00 1.67 0.54
C ASN A 383 24.79 3.19 0.35
N CYS A 384 23.77 3.61 -0.37
CA CYS A 384 23.48 5.04 -0.57
C CYS A 384 23.06 5.77 0.72
N LEU A 385 22.62 5.04 1.74
CA LEU A 385 22.33 5.55 3.09
C LEU A 385 23.33 4.93 4.07
N PRO A 386 23.99 5.71 4.94
CA PRO A 386 24.88 5.18 5.97
C PRO A 386 24.16 4.16 6.86
N ILE A 387 24.78 3.00 7.05
CA ILE A 387 24.21 1.89 7.85
C ILE A 387 23.93 2.37 9.28
N THR A 388 24.83 3.17 9.87
CA THR A 388 24.67 3.74 11.19
C THR A 388 23.40 4.57 11.34
N VAL A 389 23.02 5.34 10.32
CA VAL A 389 21.78 6.14 10.32
C VAL A 389 20.57 5.22 10.21
N ALA A 390 20.60 4.24 9.30
CA ALA A 390 19.50 3.31 9.12
C ALA A 390 19.22 2.49 10.40
N ASP A 391 20.27 1.97 11.02
CA ASP A 391 20.16 1.18 12.24
C ASP A 391 19.68 2.03 13.43
N GLN A 392 20.14 3.28 13.52
CA GLN A 392 19.70 4.18 14.57
C GLN A 392 18.20 4.53 14.45
N ILE A 393 17.70 4.74 13.24
CA ILE A 393 16.27 4.98 13.02
C ILE A 393 15.43 3.76 13.46
N ARG A 394 15.90 2.52 13.15
CA ARG A 394 15.27 1.29 13.62
C ARG A 394 15.30 1.17 15.14
N LEU A 395 16.44 1.47 15.75
CA LEU A 395 16.57 1.43 17.21
C LEU A 395 15.62 2.41 17.90
N TRP A 396 15.37 3.60 17.34
CA TRP A 396 14.39 4.55 17.89
C TRP A 396 12.94 4.04 17.75
N GLU A 397 12.63 3.28 16.69
CA GLU A 397 11.33 2.60 16.56
C GLU A 397 11.16 1.49 17.59
N ASP A 398 12.19 0.64 17.77
CA ASP A 398 12.18 -0.45 18.75
C ASP A 398 12.12 0.09 20.19
N GLU A 399 12.82 1.20 20.47
CA GLU A 399 12.76 1.88 21.75
C GLU A 399 11.34 2.34 22.11
N ARG A 400 10.56 2.80 21.13
CA ARG A 400 9.17 3.19 21.34
C ARG A 400 8.28 2.01 21.72
N ARG A 401 8.55 0.83 21.15
CA ARG A 401 7.79 -0.42 21.44
C ARG A 401 8.22 -1.10 22.74
N ARG A 402 9.30 -0.61 23.37
CA ARG A 402 9.90 -1.22 24.56
C ARG A 402 9.02 -1.13 25.80
N MET A 403 8.18 -0.12 25.90
CA MET A 403 7.24 0.07 27.00
C MET A 403 5.83 -0.12 26.47
N ASP A 404 5.11 -1.08 27.07
CA ASP A 404 3.69 -1.32 26.84
C ASP A 404 2.94 -0.96 28.13
N LEU A 405 1.95 -0.07 28.00
CA LEU A 405 1.13 0.38 29.11
C LEU A 405 -0.18 -0.37 29.05
N LYS A 406 -0.45 -1.17 30.08
CA LYS A 406 -1.68 -1.96 30.20
C LYS A 406 -2.41 -1.60 31.47
N ASP A 407 -3.70 -1.40 31.36
CA ASP A 407 -4.56 -1.24 32.53
C ASP A 407 -4.54 -2.54 33.34
N SER A 408 -4.37 -2.40 34.65
CA SER A 408 -4.18 -3.53 35.55
C SER A 408 -4.72 -3.24 36.94
N TYR A 409 -5.09 -4.29 37.66
CA TYR A 409 -5.53 -4.19 39.06
C TYR A 409 -4.47 -4.75 39.98
N MET A 410 -4.18 -3.98 41.05
CA MET A 410 -3.20 -4.36 42.08
C MET A 410 -3.91 -4.79 43.35
N TYR A 411 -3.57 -5.96 43.84
CA TYR A 411 -4.00 -6.45 45.15
C TYR A 411 -2.83 -6.34 46.12
N SER A 412 -3.02 -5.61 47.23
CA SER A 412 -1.95 -5.28 48.17
C SER A 412 -2.23 -5.67 49.62
N HIS A 413 -3.47 -5.97 49.97
CA HIS A 413 -3.84 -6.30 51.35
C HIS A 413 -4.40 -7.71 51.41
N PHE A 414 -3.58 -8.64 51.93
CA PHE A 414 -3.94 -10.03 52.19
C PHE A 414 -3.94 -10.26 53.69
N GLU A 415 -4.93 -10.95 54.22
CA GLU A 415 -5.04 -11.26 55.65
C GLU A 415 -4.05 -12.34 56.08
N SER A 416 -3.67 -13.26 55.19
CA SER A 416 -2.71 -14.33 55.45
C SER A 416 -1.75 -14.56 54.30
N GLU A 417 -0.64 -15.26 54.55
CA GLU A 417 0.29 -15.64 53.49
C GLU A 417 -0.31 -16.69 52.55
N GLU A 418 -1.14 -17.58 53.10
CA GLU A 418 -1.83 -18.60 52.32
C GLU A 418 -2.78 -17.98 51.29
N GLU A 419 -3.45 -16.92 51.66
CA GLU A 419 -4.32 -16.16 50.78
C GLU A 419 -3.54 -15.51 49.62
N TYR A 420 -2.40 -14.88 49.92
CA TYR A 420 -1.52 -14.32 48.90
C TYR A 420 -1.07 -15.39 47.90
N PHE A 421 -0.58 -16.51 48.39
CA PHE A 421 -0.10 -17.60 47.52
C PHE A 421 -1.27 -18.18 46.69
N GLY A 422 -2.46 -18.35 47.30
CA GLY A 422 -3.65 -18.82 46.59
C GLY A 422 -4.05 -17.94 45.42
N VAL A 423 -4.12 -16.62 45.64
CA VAL A 423 -4.45 -15.65 44.56
C VAL A 423 -3.37 -15.59 43.48
N ARG A 424 -2.09 -15.64 43.89
CA ARG A 424 -0.95 -15.64 42.96
C ARG A 424 -0.96 -16.88 42.07
N ASP A 425 -1.10 -18.06 42.66
CA ASP A 425 -1.05 -19.35 41.96
C ASP A 425 -2.27 -19.50 41.05
N PHE A 426 -3.47 -19.08 41.48
CA PHE A 426 -4.65 -19.01 40.63
C PHE A 426 -4.44 -18.09 39.44
N ALA A 427 -3.91 -16.86 39.68
CA ALA A 427 -3.64 -15.90 38.62
C ALA A 427 -2.58 -16.41 37.64
N GLN A 428 -1.59 -17.16 38.11
CA GLN A 428 -0.56 -17.78 37.28
C GLN A 428 -1.11 -18.94 36.45
N GLU A 429 -1.95 -19.78 37.02
CA GLU A 429 -2.59 -20.92 36.34
C GLU A 429 -3.49 -20.42 35.18
N LYS A 430 -4.24 -19.36 35.42
CA LYS A 430 -5.11 -18.72 34.41
C LYS A 430 -4.37 -17.81 33.42
N LYS A 431 -3.05 -17.61 33.58
CA LYS A 431 -2.22 -16.74 32.76
C LYS A 431 -2.67 -15.27 32.76
N ILE A 432 -3.30 -14.80 33.82
CA ILE A 432 -3.77 -13.43 34.03
C ILE A 432 -2.84 -12.61 34.91
N LEU A 433 -1.83 -13.27 35.53
CA LEU A 433 -0.81 -12.63 36.36
C LEU A 433 0.13 -11.82 35.48
N LEU A 434 0.26 -10.52 35.76
CA LEU A 434 1.24 -9.63 35.13
C LEU A 434 2.53 -9.55 35.94
N TRP A 435 2.40 -9.41 37.24
CA TRP A 435 3.53 -9.30 38.15
C TRP A 435 3.15 -9.66 39.59
N ALA A 436 4.10 -10.18 40.38
CA ALA A 436 3.91 -10.47 41.77
C ALA A 436 5.20 -10.18 42.58
N ASP A 437 5.07 -9.56 43.73
CA ASP A 437 6.18 -9.35 44.67
C ASP A 437 5.91 -10.12 45.97
N ASN A 438 6.71 -11.15 46.20
CA ASN A 438 6.60 -11.99 47.38
C ASN A 438 7.03 -11.26 48.69
N ARG A 439 7.83 -10.20 48.59
CA ARG A 439 8.30 -9.45 49.77
C ARG A 439 7.22 -8.49 50.26
N GLN A 440 6.61 -7.76 49.35
CA GLN A 440 5.55 -6.80 49.68
C GLN A 440 4.15 -7.42 49.63
N LYS A 441 4.02 -8.70 49.25
CA LYS A 441 2.76 -9.40 49.04
C LYS A 441 1.83 -8.63 48.08
N LEU A 442 2.36 -8.28 46.91
CA LEU A 442 1.63 -7.61 45.87
C LEU A 442 1.37 -8.55 44.70
N VAL A 443 0.15 -8.51 44.18
CA VAL A 443 -0.26 -9.25 42.97
C VAL A 443 -0.87 -8.28 41.99
N VAL A 444 -0.39 -8.25 40.76
CA VAL A 444 -0.92 -7.41 39.68
C VAL A 444 -1.46 -8.32 38.59
N VAL A 445 -2.74 -8.13 38.26
CA VAL A 445 -3.44 -8.89 37.22
C VAL A 445 -3.92 -7.96 36.12
N ASN A 446 -4.14 -8.50 34.91
CA ASN A 446 -4.70 -7.76 33.81
C ASN A 446 -6.19 -7.39 34.09
N GLU A 447 -6.72 -6.43 33.35
CA GLU A 447 -8.10 -5.94 33.50
C GLU A 447 -9.14 -7.07 33.36
N GLU A 448 -8.97 -7.94 32.37
CA GLU A 448 -9.85 -9.08 32.13
C GLU A 448 -9.78 -10.13 33.25
N GLY A 449 -8.66 -10.22 33.95
CA GLY A 449 -8.43 -11.15 35.04
C GLY A 449 -9.06 -10.71 36.37
N HIS A 450 -9.37 -9.41 36.53
CA HIS A 450 -9.94 -8.90 37.78
C HIS A 450 -11.23 -9.61 38.17
N GLU A 451 -12.17 -9.75 37.25
CA GLU A 451 -13.44 -10.44 37.53
C GLU A 451 -13.26 -11.91 37.87
N GLN A 452 -12.30 -12.61 37.24
CA GLN A 452 -12.00 -14.02 37.50
C GLN A 452 -11.40 -14.20 38.90
N VAL A 453 -10.44 -13.34 39.29
CA VAL A 453 -9.88 -13.36 40.65
C VAL A 453 -10.96 -13.04 41.68
N ARG A 454 -11.84 -12.08 41.41
CA ARG A 454 -12.93 -11.71 42.30
C ARG A 454 -13.95 -12.85 42.50
N GLN A 455 -14.26 -13.59 41.44
CA GLN A 455 -15.13 -14.78 41.52
C GLN A 455 -14.49 -15.89 42.32
N TRP A 456 -13.26 -16.21 42.00
CA TRP A 456 -12.48 -17.24 42.73
C TRP A 456 -12.38 -16.90 44.21
N TYR A 457 -12.12 -15.63 44.53
CA TYR A 457 -12.03 -15.16 45.91
C TYR A 457 -13.35 -15.30 46.68
N LYS A 458 -14.48 -15.00 46.03
CA LYS A 458 -15.82 -15.19 46.59
C LYS A 458 -16.15 -16.67 46.83
N GLU A 459 -15.75 -17.54 45.91
CA GLU A 459 -15.96 -19.01 46.04
C GLU A 459 -15.11 -19.59 47.15
N THR A 460 -13.85 -19.12 47.30
CA THR A 460 -12.93 -19.62 48.31
C THR A 460 -13.27 -19.11 49.73
N LYS A 461 -13.72 -17.84 49.88
CA LYS A 461 -14.17 -17.27 51.15
C LYS A 461 -15.67 -17.45 51.39
N GLY A 462 -16.50 -17.72 50.40
CA GLY A 462 -17.94 -17.92 50.55
C GLY A 462 -18.33 -19.21 51.27
N GLY A 463 -17.36 -20.09 51.53
CA GLY A 463 -17.52 -21.24 52.46
C GLY A 463 -17.34 -20.94 53.94
N GLY A 464 -17.02 -19.67 54.31
CA GLY A 464 -16.86 -19.21 55.67
C GLY A 464 -17.17 -17.71 55.78
N THR A 465 -18.31 -17.38 56.35
CA THR A 465 -18.78 -16.10 56.94
C THR A 465 -18.31 -14.76 56.34
N ALA A 466 -19.28 -13.98 55.98
CA ALA A 466 -19.23 -12.58 55.50
C ALA A 466 -18.45 -11.63 56.45
N GLY A 467 -17.57 -10.83 55.88
CA GLY A 467 -16.89 -9.71 56.57
C GLY A 467 -16.08 -8.84 55.63
N GLY A 468 -16.67 -7.73 55.25
CA GLY A 468 -16.10 -6.40 55.00
C GLY A 468 -14.91 -6.25 54.07
N ALA A 469 -15.13 -5.96 52.78
CA ALA A 469 -14.13 -5.35 51.92
C ALA A 469 -14.52 -3.88 51.66
N SER A 470 -13.75 -2.95 52.23
CA SER A 470 -13.78 -1.55 51.85
C SER A 470 -12.94 -1.36 50.60
N SER A 471 -13.62 -0.96 49.53
CA SER A 471 -13.00 -0.51 48.29
C SER A 471 -12.51 0.92 48.46
N SER A 472 -11.24 1.17 48.26
CA SER A 472 -10.70 2.50 47.96
C SER A 472 -10.20 2.52 46.53
N GLN A 473 -10.74 3.47 45.77
CA GLN A 473 -10.35 3.86 44.41
C GLN A 473 -8.90 4.35 44.35
#